data_8298eeb2f40056c6e7ca2bb4ac6a074a
#
_entry.id   8298eeb2f40056c6e7ca2bb4ac6a074a
#
_cell.length_a   1.000
_cell.length_b   1.000
_cell.length_c   1.000
_cell.angle_alpha   90.00
_cell.angle_beta   90.00
_cell.angle_gamma   90.00
#
_symmetry.space_group_name_H-M   'P 1'
#
loop_
_entity.id
_entity.type
_entity.pdbx_description
1 polymer ?
#
loop_
_entity_poly.entity_id
_entity_poly.type
_entity_poly.pdbx_seq_one_letter_code
_entity_poly.pdbx_strand_id
1 'polypeptide(L)'
;MKNASAEEFFREVALRIHSSLEVGEAIKAAFNYMRDYIPMDMMGMYLAADVDDGGVKIYSVARYGQRLINEPDNIKEPIMWLNSKEVSELETFEKSQQRPITIDNFGKFPLPLLKIFANIERYSMVKMEIGSGSYRSCSLLVAKKGRDVYQQHHVDLLLSVREPFSIAMSNAIRYLELLQLKEGLIDENQIMKTDLERAGGDLVVGADFGLRRVMEMARTVARTSSPVLLLGETGTGKEVIAKNIHQTSPRRDGPFVKVQCGAMPESLLDSELFGHERGAFTGAVSVKKGRFERANNGTIFLDEIGELSLEAQVKLLRVLQEKEYERVGGQQTLTIDVRVIAATHRNLLEMVHTGKFREDLWFRLNVFPIELPPLRQRKEDILLLVQYFMVRKSRELNLPVSQSLAPGTLDRLLQYDWPGNVRELQNVIERGLIICNGQPMEIPASYFPGRAVNAPSPAARLETLENIVRDHLCKVLAATRGRIEGPGGAAEILALNPSTLRGKLRKYGIPFGHKM
;
A
#
# COMPACT_ATOMS: atom_id res chain seq x y z
N MET A 1 -32.80 3.31 -38.86
CA MET A 1 -31.80 2.43 -38.23
C MET A 1 -30.65 2.28 -39.21
N LYS A 2 -29.43 2.38 -38.72
CA LYS A 2 -28.21 2.24 -39.55
C LYS A 2 -28.00 0.75 -39.90
N ASN A 3 -27.56 0.45 -41.14
CA ASN A 3 -27.10 -0.90 -41.52
C ASN A 3 -25.59 -0.97 -41.35
N ALA A 4 -25.09 -1.66 -40.31
CA ALA A 4 -23.69 -2.07 -40.22
C ALA A 4 -23.57 -3.56 -40.52
N SER A 5 -22.41 -4.03 -41.00
CA SER A 5 -22.13 -5.46 -41.03
C SER A 5 -22.06 -5.98 -39.57
N ALA A 6 -22.44 -7.24 -39.36
CA ALA A 6 -22.39 -7.86 -38.04
C ALA A 6 -20.98 -7.80 -37.44
N GLU A 7 -19.95 -7.86 -38.27
CA GLU A 7 -18.54 -7.77 -37.88
C GLU A 7 -18.13 -6.37 -37.42
N GLU A 8 -18.60 -5.32 -38.10
CA GLU A 8 -18.37 -3.93 -37.69
C GLU A 8 -19.10 -3.61 -36.38
N PHE A 9 -20.36 -4.08 -36.26
CA PHE A 9 -21.14 -3.92 -35.03
C PHE A 9 -20.46 -4.60 -33.83
N PHE A 10 -20.00 -5.85 -34.00
CA PHE A 10 -19.25 -6.58 -32.98
C PHE A 10 -18.01 -5.80 -32.52
N ARG A 11 -17.16 -5.38 -33.46
CA ARG A 11 -15.90 -4.67 -33.17
C ARG A 11 -16.15 -3.39 -32.38
N GLU A 12 -17.11 -2.59 -32.81
CA GLU A 12 -17.42 -1.31 -32.19
C GLU A 12 -18.03 -1.46 -30.79
N VAL A 13 -18.87 -2.48 -30.57
CA VAL A 13 -19.39 -2.78 -29.22
C VAL A 13 -18.30 -3.31 -28.33
N ALA A 14 -17.45 -4.21 -28.82
CA ALA A 14 -16.33 -4.75 -28.04
C ALA A 14 -15.37 -3.66 -27.58
N LEU A 15 -15.04 -2.70 -28.45
CA LEU A 15 -14.19 -1.55 -28.09
C LEU A 15 -14.82 -0.70 -26.98
N ARG A 16 -16.14 -0.48 -27.03
CA ARG A 16 -16.84 0.38 -26.04
C ARG A 16 -17.03 -0.32 -24.70
N ILE A 17 -17.38 -1.59 -24.70
CA ILE A 17 -17.61 -2.33 -23.45
C ILE A 17 -16.29 -2.54 -22.68
N HIS A 18 -15.13 -2.49 -23.36
CA HIS A 18 -13.81 -2.58 -22.74
C HIS A 18 -13.10 -1.21 -22.62
N SER A 19 -13.75 -0.10 -22.95
CA SER A 19 -13.15 1.25 -22.91
C SER A 19 -12.93 1.80 -21.51
N SER A 20 -13.59 1.24 -20.50
CA SER A 20 -13.52 1.70 -19.11
C SER A 20 -13.44 0.51 -18.16
N LEU A 21 -12.73 0.68 -17.04
CA LEU A 21 -12.76 -0.23 -15.89
C LEU A 21 -14.05 -0.06 -15.07
N GLU A 22 -14.70 1.07 -15.16
CA GLU A 22 -16.03 1.31 -14.56
C GLU A 22 -17.11 0.74 -15.47
N VAL A 23 -17.74 -0.33 -15.02
CA VAL A 23 -18.76 -1.06 -15.81
C VAL A 23 -19.94 -0.17 -16.20
N GLY A 24 -20.32 0.77 -15.35
CA GLY A 24 -21.38 1.75 -15.63
C GLY A 24 -21.09 2.62 -16.85
N GLU A 25 -19.88 3.16 -16.96
CA GLU A 25 -19.46 3.98 -18.10
C GLU A 25 -19.31 3.12 -19.37
N ALA A 26 -18.81 1.87 -19.24
CA ALA A 26 -18.73 0.94 -20.35
C ALA A 26 -20.12 0.58 -20.93
N ILE A 27 -21.08 0.28 -20.06
CA ILE A 27 -22.47 0.01 -20.44
C ILE A 27 -23.10 1.23 -21.13
N LYS A 28 -22.87 2.44 -20.61
CA LYS A 28 -23.35 3.69 -21.21
C LYS A 28 -22.77 3.91 -22.61
N ALA A 29 -21.48 3.67 -22.80
CA ALA A 29 -20.83 3.78 -24.10
C ALA A 29 -21.38 2.76 -25.11
N ALA A 30 -21.56 1.50 -24.68
CA ALA A 30 -22.16 0.45 -25.49
C ALA A 30 -23.63 0.76 -25.84
N PHE A 31 -24.45 1.20 -24.86
CA PHE A 31 -25.84 1.60 -25.05
C PHE A 31 -25.98 2.69 -26.11
N ASN A 32 -25.19 3.77 -26.00
CA ASN A 32 -25.27 4.91 -26.92
C ASN A 32 -24.95 4.52 -28.36
N TYR A 33 -24.11 3.53 -28.60
CA TYR A 33 -23.85 3.03 -29.92
C TYR A 33 -24.92 2.03 -30.40
N MET A 34 -25.26 1.04 -29.57
CA MET A 34 -26.17 -0.06 -29.93
C MET A 34 -27.57 0.42 -30.21
N ARG A 35 -28.04 1.51 -29.57
CA ARG A 35 -29.40 2.10 -29.80
C ARG A 35 -29.65 2.56 -31.22
N ASP A 36 -28.62 2.80 -32.02
CA ASP A 36 -28.75 3.17 -33.42
C ASP A 36 -29.13 1.96 -34.30
N TYR A 37 -28.90 0.75 -33.83
CA TYR A 37 -29.10 -0.52 -34.55
C TYR A 37 -30.20 -1.40 -33.93
N ILE A 38 -30.31 -1.38 -32.61
CA ILE A 38 -31.27 -2.17 -31.84
C ILE A 38 -32.18 -1.19 -31.07
N PRO A 39 -33.50 -1.29 -31.20
CA PRO A 39 -34.42 -0.40 -30.48
C PRO A 39 -34.32 -0.66 -28.98
N MET A 40 -33.87 0.34 -28.21
CA MET A 40 -33.76 0.23 -26.75
C MET A 40 -33.95 1.58 -26.04
N ASP A 41 -34.62 1.56 -24.91
CA ASP A 41 -34.75 2.69 -23.99
C ASP A 41 -33.86 2.50 -22.76
N MET A 42 -33.50 1.25 -22.46
CA MET A 42 -32.64 0.89 -21.36
C MET A 42 -31.88 -0.41 -21.61
N MET A 43 -30.71 -0.54 -20.99
CA MET A 43 -29.84 -1.71 -20.99
C MET A 43 -29.21 -1.87 -19.63
N GLY A 44 -29.05 -3.11 -19.15
CA GLY A 44 -28.38 -3.40 -17.89
C GLY A 44 -27.82 -4.80 -17.81
N MET A 45 -26.79 -4.96 -16.99
CA MET A 45 -26.18 -6.24 -16.65
C MET A 45 -26.59 -6.64 -15.24
N TYR A 46 -27.01 -7.89 -15.06
CA TYR A 46 -27.57 -8.41 -13.83
C TYR A 46 -26.96 -9.75 -13.44
N LEU A 47 -26.84 -9.98 -12.14
CA LEU A 47 -26.43 -11.24 -11.52
C LEU A 47 -27.60 -11.87 -10.80
N ALA A 48 -27.77 -13.17 -10.91
CA ALA A 48 -28.71 -13.95 -10.11
C ALA A 48 -27.91 -14.92 -9.21
N ALA A 49 -28.12 -14.88 -7.91
CA ALA A 49 -27.50 -15.75 -6.93
C ALA A 49 -28.55 -16.57 -6.20
N ASP A 50 -28.27 -17.88 -6.00
CA ASP A 50 -29.10 -18.77 -5.19
C ASP A 50 -29.01 -18.39 -3.70
N VAL A 51 -30.06 -18.69 -2.95
CA VAL A 51 -30.16 -18.55 -1.50
C VAL A 51 -30.65 -19.84 -0.86
N ASP A 52 -30.32 -20.03 0.43
CA ASP A 52 -30.49 -21.30 1.15
C ASP A 52 -31.93 -21.85 1.17
N ASP A 53 -32.94 -21.00 1.02
CA ASP A 53 -34.36 -21.36 0.99
C ASP A 53 -34.89 -21.72 -0.43
N GLY A 54 -33.99 -21.86 -1.41
CA GLY A 54 -34.34 -22.15 -2.81
C GLY A 54 -34.85 -20.95 -3.60
N GLY A 55 -34.72 -19.74 -3.06
CA GLY A 55 -34.98 -18.48 -3.72
C GLY A 55 -33.79 -17.99 -4.54
N VAL A 56 -33.98 -16.88 -5.27
CA VAL A 56 -32.93 -16.22 -6.05
C VAL A 56 -32.93 -14.72 -5.74
N LYS A 57 -31.74 -14.19 -5.45
CA LYS A 57 -31.50 -12.75 -5.37
C LYS A 57 -30.92 -12.22 -6.66
N ILE A 58 -31.48 -11.12 -7.17
CA ILE A 58 -30.99 -10.46 -8.39
C ILE A 58 -30.34 -9.14 -8.00
N TYR A 59 -29.13 -8.96 -8.49
CA TYR A 59 -28.32 -7.76 -8.28
C TYR A 59 -28.06 -7.05 -9.62
N SER A 60 -28.03 -5.72 -9.61
CA SER A 60 -27.56 -4.94 -10.76
C SER A 60 -26.06 -4.75 -10.68
N VAL A 61 -25.36 -5.09 -11.76
CA VAL A 61 -23.90 -4.80 -11.92
C VAL A 61 -23.72 -3.40 -12.50
N ALA A 62 -24.52 -3.08 -13.53
CA ALA A 62 -24.60 -1.76 -14.14
C ALA A 62 -25.89 -1.64 -14.95
N ARG A 63 -26.49 -0.45 -14.98
CA ARG A 63 -27.67 -0.14 -15.81
C ARG A 63 -27.59 1.27 -16.35
N TYR A 64 -28.13 1.48 -17.57
CA TYR A 64 -28.22 2.78 -18.21
C TYR A 64 -29.51 2.91 -19.04
N GLY A 65 -30.11 4.10 -19.06
CA GLY A 65 -31.30 4.39 -19.85
C GLY A 65 -31.84 5.82 -19.60
N GLN A 66 -32.82 6.27 -20.42
CA GLN A 66 -33.32 7.64 -20.38
C GLN A 66 -33.99 8.08 -19.05
N ARG A 67 -34.30 7.11 -18.15
CA ARG A 67 -34.95 7.35 -16.86
C ARG A 67 -34.21 6.71 -15.68
N LEU A 68 -33.05 6.13 -15.92
CA LEU A 68 -32.22 5.49 -14.88
C LEU A 68 -31.02 6.40 -14.59
N ILE A 69 -30.86 6.76 -13.31
CA ILE A 69 -29.73 7.56 -12.83
C ILE A 69 -28.48 6.68 -12.83
N ASN A 70 -27.34 7.24 -13.24
CA ASN A 70 -26.03 6.60 -13.23
C ASN A 70 -25.49 6.43 -11.80
N GLU A 71 -26.15 5.68 -10.96
CA GLU A 71 -25.55 5.24 -9.70
C GLU A 71 -25.06 3.80 -9.90
N PRO A 72 -23.78 3.49 -9.58
CA PRO A 72 -23.34 2.12 -9.48
C PRO A 72 -24.17 1.48 -8.38
N ASP A 73 -25.09 0.60 -8.75
CA ASP A 73 -25.86 -0.16 -7.77
C ASP A 73 -24.87 -0.93 -6.89
N ASN A 74 -25.03 -0.78 -5.58
CA ASN A 74 -24.21 -1.49 -4.63
C ASN A 74 -24.59 -2.98 -4.71
N ILE A 75 -23.69 -3.85 -5.22
CA ILE A 75 -23.97 -5.29 -5.37
C ILE A 75 -24.32 -5.96 -4.02
N LYS A 76 -24.05 -5.28 -2.91
CA LYS A 76 -24.38 -5.79 -1.57
C LYS A 76 -25.88 -5.86 -1.31
N GLU A 77 -26.71 -5.09 -2.05
CA GLU A 77 -28.16 -5.07 -1.88
C GLU A 77 -28.86 -5.65 -3.11
N PRO A 78 -29.70 -6.70 -2.95
CA PRO A 78 -30.48 -7.20 -4.07
C PRO A 78 -31.52 -6.18 -4.48
N ILE A 79 -31.59 -5.91 -5.80
CA ILE A 79 -32.66 -5.09 -6.34
C ILE A 79 -33.99 -5.83 -6.41
N MET A 80 -33.93 -7.15 -6.35
CA MET A 80 -35.07 -8.01 -6.37
C MET A 80 -34.82 -9.35 -5.67
N TRP A 81 -35.84 -9.87 -5.03
CA TRP A 81 -35.93 -11.18 -4.44
C TRP A 81 -36.98 -12.02 -5.18
N LEU A 82 -36.64 -13.23 -5.61
CA LEU A 82 -37.54 -14.22 -6.18
C LEU A 82 -37.65 -15.42 -5.23
N ASN A 83 -38.87 -15.79 -4.87
CA ASN A 83 -39.12 -17.01 -4.12
C ASN A 83 -39.07 -18.25 -5.03
N SER A 84 -39.07 -19.46 -4.44
CA SER A 84 -38.95 -20.72 -5.18
C SER A 84 -40.02 -20.90 -6.26
N LYS A 85 -41.26 -20.42 -6.03
CA LYS A 85 -42.34 -20.48 -7.01
C LYS A 85 -42.07 -19.56 -8.19
N GLU A 86 -41.67 -18.32 -7.94
CA GLU A 86 -41.34 -17.35 -8.99
C GLU A 86 -40.12 -17.79 -9.82
N VAL A 87 -39.14 -18.47 -9.19
CA VAL A 87 -37.99 -19.08 -9.88
C VAL A 87 -38.45 -20.18 -10.80
N SER A 88 -39.35 -21.09 -10.35
CA SER A 88 -39.90 -22.18 -11.16
C SER A 88 -40.73 -21.66 -12.35
N GLU A 89 -41.50 -20.59 -12.17
CA GLU A 89 -42.25 -19.94 -13.23
C GLU A 89 -41.32 -19.33 -14.27
N LEU A 90 -40.23 -18.67 -13.83
CA LEU A 90 -39.20 -18.11 -14.72
C LEU A 90 -38.50 -19.21 -15.53
N GLU A 91 -38.07 -20.29 -14.90
CA GLU A 91 -37.44 -21.41 -15.56
C GLU A 91 -38.34 -22.08 -16.59
N THR A 92 -39.62 -22.23 -16.27
CA THR A 92 -40.61 -22.80 -17.20
C THR A 92 -40.79 -21.91 -18.42
N PHE A 93 -40.82 -20.59 -18.20
CA PHE A 93 -40.87 -19.62 -19.28
C PHE A 93 -39.60 -19.67 -20.14
N GLU A 94 -38.41 -19.65 -19.53
CA GLU A 94 -37.11 -19.72 -20.23
C GLU A 94 -36.95 -21.04 -21.03
N LYS A 95 -37.39 -22.17 -20.49
CA LYS A 95 -37.40 -23.46 -21.19
C LYS A 95 -38.31 -23.46 -22.42
N SER A 96 -39.39 -22.66 -22.44
CA SER A 96 -40.28 -22.49 -23.58
C SER A 96 -39.69 -21.65 -24.71
N GLN A 97 -38.59 -20.94 -24.45
CA GLN A 97 -37.89 -20.04 -25.38
C GLN A 97 -36.57 -20.67 -25.87
N GLN A 98 -36.04 -20.21 -27.01
CA GLN A 98 -34.73 -20.63 -27.47
C GLN A 98 -33.61 -19.97 -26.66
N ARG A 99 -32.83 -20.75 -25.92
CA ARG A 99 -31.59 -20.27 -25.25
C ARG A 99 -30.48 -20.06 -26.30
N PRO A 100 -29.58 -19.09 -26.09
CA PRO A 100 -29.32 -18.28 -24.88
C PRO A 100 -30.06 -16.93 -24.81
N ILE A 101 -30.98 -16.66 -25.69
CA ILE A 101 -31.79 -15.42 -25.72
C ILE A 101 -33.25 -15.76 -25.44
N THR A 102 -33.88 -14.96 -24.58
CA THR A 102 -35.32 -14.98 -24.30
C THR A 102 -35.91 -13.64 -24.67
N ILE A 103 -36.95 -13.65 -25.54
CA ILE A 103 -37.66 -12.46 -26.00
C ILE A 103 -39.01 -12.43 -25.34
N ASP A 104 -39.36 -11.31 -24.77
CA ASP A 104 -40.73 -10.99 -24.38
C ASP A 104 -41.21 -9.72 -25.09
N ASN A 105 -41.98 -9.91 -26.14
CA ASN A 105 -42.55 -8.80 -26.90
C ASN A 105 -43.86 -8.28 -26.32
N PHE A 106 -44.38 -8.84 -25.19
CA PHE A 106 -45.71 -8.57 -24.75
C PHE A 106 -45.96 -8.47 -23.24
N GLY A 107 -44.92 -8.40 -22.41
CA GLY A 107 -45.10 -8.42 -20.94
C GLY A 107 -45.56 -9.78 -20.43
N LYS A 108 -45.17 -10.88 -21.08
CA LYS A 108 -45.39 -12.25 -20.65
C LYS A 108 -44.28 -12.76 -19.73
N PHE A 109 -43.24 -11.96 -19.52
CA PHE A 109 -42.22 -12.26 -18.50
C PHE A 109 -42.91 -12.40 -17.14
N PRO A 110 -42.52 -13.38 -16.34
CA PRO A 110 -43.04 -13.47 -14.97
C PRO A 110 -42.90 -12.13 -14.26
N LEU A 111 -44.00 -11.70 -13.63
CA LEU A 111 -44.14 -10.41 -12.94
C LEU A 111 -42.93 -9.91 -12.13
N PRO A 112 -42.11 -10.82 -11.50
CA PRO A 112 -40.95 -10.38 -10.73
C PRO A 112 -39.90 -9.64 -11.56
N LEU A 113 -39.51 -10.15 -12.74
CA LEU A 113 -38.50 -9.49 -13.60
C LEU A 113 -38.96 -8.14 -14.14
N LEU A 114 -40.28 -7.97 -14.28
CA LEU A 114 -40.86 -6.72 -14.69
C LEU A 114 -40.73 -5.63 -13.63
N LYS A 115 -40.62 -5.98 -12.33
CA LYS A 115 -40.44 -5.04 -11.22
C LYS A 115 -39.08 -4.35 -11.21
N ILE A 116 -38.06 -4.92 -11.85
CA ILE A 116 -36.73 -4.27 -12.02
C ILE A 116 -36.88 -2.91 -12.71
N PHE A 117 -37.90 -2.77 -13.51
CA PHE A 117 -38.18 -1.59 -14.32
C PHE A 117 -39.55 -0.99 -13.90
N ALA A 118 -39.62 -0.14 -12.95
CA ALA A 118 -40.89 0.45 -12.48
C ALA A 118 -41.80 0.90 -13.64
N ASN A 119 -43.09 0.44 -13.68
CA ASN A 119 -44.15 0.77 -14.66
C ASN A 119 -44.05 0.03 -16.02
N ILE A 120 -43.95 -1.29 -16.05
CA ILE A 120 -43.56 -2.08 -17.24
C ILE A 120 -44.71 -2.71 -18.02
N GLU A 121 -45.95 -2.35 -17.82
CA GLU A 121 -47.06 -2.95 -18.55
C GLU A 121 -47.02 -2.79 -20.10
N ARG A 122 -45.97 -2.16 -20.68
CA ARG A 122 -45.88 -1.81 -22.09
C ARG A 122 -44.49 -1.90 -22.72
N TYR A 123 -43.60 -2.81 -22.23
CA TYR A 123 -42.26 -2.94 -22.79
C TYR A 123 -42.05 -4.31 -23.46
N SER A 124 -41.42 -4.30 -24.62
CA SER A 124 -40.75 -5.49 -25.17
C SER A 124 -39.35 -5.59 -24.54
N MET A 125 -38.93 -6.79 -24.20
CA MET A 125 -37.64 -7.06 -23.55
C MET A 125 -36.89 -8.19 -24.21
N VAL A 126 -35.57 -8.14 -24.15
CA VAL A 126 -34.68 -9.23 -24.51
C VAL A 126 -33.74 -9.50 -23.35
N LYS A 127 -33.74 -10.75 -22.86
CA LYS A 127 -32.78 -11.26 -21.88
C LYS A 127 -31.79 -12.15 -22.61
N MET A 128 -30.50 -11.85 -22.50
CA MET A 128 -29.42 -12.67 -23.04
C MET A 128 -28.54 -13.17 -21.89
N GLU A 129 -28.36 -14.47 -21.79
CA GLU A 129 -27.43 -15.06 -20.85
C GLU A 129 -25.99 -14.85 -21.35
N ILE A 130 -25.16 -14.20 -20.53
CA ILE A 130 -23.78 -13.85 -20.85
C ILE A 130 -22.75 -14.64 -20.05
N GLY A 131 -23.19 -15.44 -19.07
CA GLY A 131 -22.34 -16.31 -18.27
C GLY A 131 -23.00 -16.73 -16.97
N SER A 132 -22.35 -17.62 -16.24
CA SER A 132 -22.79 -18.03 -14.89
C SER A 132 -21.70 -17.83 -13.82
N GLY A 133 -20.44 -18.16 -14.10
CA GLY A 133 -19.35 -18.04 -13.13
C GLY A 133 -19.68 -18.69 -11.79
N SER A 134 -19.47 -17.96 -10.67
CA SER A 134 -19.87 -18.31 -9.31
C SER A 134 -21.34 -18.02 -8.99
N TYR A 135 -22.09 -17.44 -9.91
CA TYR A 135 -23.49 -17.06 -9.75
C TYR A 135 -24.39 -18.01 -10.56
N ARG A 136 -25.68 -18.12 -10.17
CA ARG A 136 -26.67 -18.94 -10.90
C ARG A 136 -26.74 -18.54 -12.36
N SER A 137 -26.84 -17.25 -12.66
CA SER A 137 -26.78 -16.72 -14.02
C SER A 137 -26.32 -15.28 -14.06
N CYS A 138 -25.69 -14.91 -15.18
CA CYS A 138 -25.36 -13.54 -15.54
C CYS A 138 -26.09 -13.17 -16.82
N SER A 139 -26.79 -12.04 -16.82
CA SER A 139 -27.67 -11.68 -17.95
C SER A 139 -27.51 -10.23 -18.36
N LEU A 140 -27.57 -10.00 -19.67
CA LEU A 140 -27.82 -8.69 -20.26
C LEU A 140 -29.32 -8.55 -20.55
N LEU A 141 -29.93 -7.47 -20.05
CA LEU A 141 -31.30 -7.10 -20.32
C LEU A 141 -31.35 -5.84 -21.18
N VAL A 142 -32.17 -5.89 -22.25
CA VAL A 142 -32.45 -4.75 -23.11
C VAL A 142 -33.95 -4.59 -23.17
N ALA A 143 -34.45 -3.35 -23.01
CA ALA A 143 -35.88 -3.08 -23.02
C ALA A 143 -36.24 -1.84 -23.86
N LYS A 144 -37.37 -1.91 -24.53
CA LYS A 144 -37.97 -0.81 -25.32
C LYS A 144 -39.48 -0.73 -25.09
N LYS A 145 -39.97 0.46 -24.93
CA LYS A 145 -41.42 0.71 -24.82
C LYS A 145 -42.11 0.39 -26.14
N GLY A 146 -43.15 -0.44 -26.10
CA GLY A 146 -43.91 -0.88 -27.25
C GLY A 146 -44.15 -2.39 -27.25
N ARG A 147 -45.00 -2.86 -28.20
CA ARG A 147 -45.26 -4.29 -28.41
C ARG A 147 -44.55 -4.76 -29.69
N ASP A 148 -44.14 -5.99 -29.72
CA ASP A 148 -43.54 -6.66 -30.90
C ASP A 148 -42.39 -5.84 -31.54
N VAL A 149 -41.55 -5.24 -30.67
CA VAL A 149 -40.46 -4.33 -31.11
C VAL A 149 -39.27 -5.12 -31.66
N TYR A 150 -38.98 -6.29 -31.06
CA TYR A 150 -37.80 -7.04 -31.41
C TYR A 150 -38.07 -8.08 -32.51
N GLN A 151 -37.26 -8.01 -33.56
CA GLN A 151 -37.27 -8.92 -34.71
C GLN A 151 -36.01 -9.78 -34.70
N GLN A 152 -35.95 -10.84 -35.53
CA GLN A 152 -34.85 -11.81 -35.56
C GLN A 152 -33.50 -11.13 -35.78
N HIS A 153 -33.38 -10.17 -36.67
CA HIS A 153 -32.11 -9.48 -36.92
C HIS A 153 -31.58 -8.72 -35.72
N HIS A 154 -32.42 -8.21 -34.80
CA HIS A 154 -32.01 -7.57 -33.55
C HIS A 154 -31.42 -8.62 -32.58
N VAL A 155 -32.01 -9.83 -32.61
CA VAL A 155 -31.51 -10.99 -31.82
C VAL A 155 -30.15 -11.41 -32.29
N ASP A 156 -29.97 -11.53 -33.62
CA ASP A 156 -28.71 -11.93 -34.23
C ASP A 156 -27.58 -10.94 -33.91
N LEU A 157 -27.89 -9.63 -33.92
CA LEU A 157 -26.93 -8.59 -33.49
C LEU A 157 -26.59 -8.69 -31.99
N LEU A 158 -27.56 -8.95 -31.12
CA LEU A 158 -27.30 -9.14 -29.68
C LEU A 158 -26.45 -10.39 -29.44
N LEU A 159 -26.74 -11.51 -30.16
CA LEU A 159 -25.96 -12.72 -30.04
C LEU A 159 -24.50 -12.52 -30.47
N SER A 160 -24.25 -11.72 -31.49
CA SER A 160 -22.89 -11.43 -31.93
C SER A 160 -22.02 -10.76 -30.85
N VAL A 161 -22.60 -10.00 -29.95
CA VAL A 161 -21.86 -9.28 -28.90
C VAL A 161 -21.88 -9.99 -27.54
N ARG A 162 -22.40 -11.21 -27.47
CA ARG A 162 -22.49 -11.99 -26.23
C ARG A 162 -21.14 -12.17 -25.55
N GLU A 163 -20.10 -12.50 -26.31
CA GLU A 163 -18.75 -12.74 -25.78
C GLU A 163 -18.10 -11.49 -25.14
N PRO A 164 -18.07 -10.31 -25.80
CA PRO A 164 -17.60 -9.08 -25.16
C PRO A 164 -18.28 -8.75 -23.84
N PHE A 165 -19.62 -8.90 -23.77
CA PHE A 165 -20.37 -8.69 -22.54
C PHE A 165 -20.05 -9.74 -21.46
N SER A 166 -19.82 -11.00 -21.84
CA SER A 166 -19.41 -12.06 -20.91
C SER A 166 -18.05 -11.75 -20.26
N ILE A 167 -17.08 -11.32 -21.07
CA ILE A 167 -15.76 -10.92 -20.57
C ILE A 167 -15.87 -9.71 -19.63
N ALA A 168 -16.62 -8.68 -20.02
CA ALA A 168 -16.84 -7.48 -19.20
C ALA A 168 -17.52 -7.82 -17.86
N MET A 169 -18.52 -8.72 -17.87
CA MET A 169 -19.18 -9.22 -16.67
C MET A 169 -18.20 -9.96 -15.76
N SER A 170 -17.41 -10.88 -16.30
CA SER A 170 -16.43 -11.63 -15.53
C SER A 170 -15.39 -10.73 -14.86
N ASN A 171 -14.92 -9.70 -15.57
CA ASN A 171 -14.00 -8.72 -15.03
C ASN A 171 -14.65 -7.88 -13.92
N ALA A 172 -15.90 -7.47 -14.12
CA ALA A 172 -16.67 -6.72 -13.12
C ALA A 172 -16.85 -7.53 -11.83
N ILE A 173 -17.24 -8.79 -11.94
CA ILE A 173 -17.41 -9.70 -10.80
C ILE A 173 -16.10 -9.84 -10.03
N ARG A 174 -14.99 -10.16 -10.72
CA ARG A 174 -13.67 -10.31 -10.09
C ARG A 174 -13.22 -9.04 -9.37
N TYR A 175 -13.45 -7.89 -9.98
CA TYR A 175 -13.11 -6.60 -9.37
C TYR A 175 -13.91 -6.35 -8.09
N LEU A 176 -15.19 -6.69 -8.09
CA LEU A 176 -16.06 -6.53 -6.93
C LEU A 176 -15.75 -7.54 -5.81
N GLU A 177 -15.45 -8.80 -6.15
CA GLU A 177 -14.96 -9.81 -5.20
C GLU A 177 -13.65 -9.34 -4.55
N LEU A 178 -12.74 -8.75 -5.32
CA LEU A 178 -11.49 -8.21 -4.82
C LEU A 178 -11.69 -7.00 -3.90
N LEU A 179 -12.65 -6.14 -4.20
CA LEU A 179 -13.04 -5.04 -3.32
C LEU A 179 -13.67 -5.54 -2.01
N GLN A 180 -14.53 -6.55 -2.06
CA GLN A 180 -15.15 -7.15 -0.87
C GLN A 180 -14.13 -7.85 0.03
N LEU A 181 -13.19 -8.61 -0.55
CA LEU A 181 -12.08 -9.22 0.19
C LEU A 181 -11.19 -8.15 0.85
N LYS A 182 -10.91 -7.06 0.14
CA LYS A 182 -10.14 -5.94 0.68
C LYS A 182 -10.87 -5.25 1.85
N GLU A 183 -12.16 -5.01 1.72
CA GLU A 183 -12.97 -4.42 2.81
C GLU A 183 -13.07 -5.36 4.01
N GLY A 184 -13.29 -6.66 3.77
CA GLY A 184 -13.33 -7.67 4.84
C GLY A 184 -12.00 -7.76 5.61
N LEU A 185 -10.86 -7.71 4.92
CA LEU A 185 -9.54 -7.65 5.55
C LEU A 185 -9.30 -6.35 6.33
N ILE A 186 -9.87 -5.23 5.88
CA ILE A 186 -9.80 -3.94 6.60
C ILE A 186 -10.64 -4.01 7.88
N ASP A 187 -11.84 -4.59 7.82
CA ASP A 187 -12.73 -4.73 8.98
C ASP A 187 -12.17 -5.71 10.02
N GLU A 188 -11.63 -6.87 9.62
CA GLU A 188 -10.93 -7.79 10.52
C GLU A 188 -9.71 -7.15 11.18
N ASN A 189 -8.91 -6.40 10.42
CA ASN A 189 -7.80 -5.63 10.97
C ASN A 189 -8.26 -4.53 11.94
N GLN A 190 -9.40 -3.89 11.70
CA GLN A 190 -9.96 -2.88 12.62
C GLN A 190 -10.48 -3.51 13.92
N ILE A 191 -11.11 -4.67 13.86
CA ILE A 191 -11.58 -5.41 15.04
C ILE A 191 -10.39 -5.90 15.88
N MET A 192 -9.38 -6.53 15.25
CA MET A 192 -8.12 -6.89 15.93
C MET A 192 -7.41 -5.68 16.55
N LYS A 193 -7.46 -4.52 15.88
CA LYS A 193 -6.89 -3.27 16.35
C LYS A 193 -7.57 -2.75 17.61
N THR A 194 -8.89 -2.78 17.65
CA THR A 194 -9.68 -2.30 18.79
C THR A 194 -9.49 -3.19 20.03
N ASP A 195 -9.33 -4.49 19.83
CA ASP A 195 -9.09 -5.44 20.91
C ASP A 195 -7.66 -5.35 21.47
N LEU A 196 -6.66 -5.06 20.62
CA LEU A 196 -5.27 -4.80 21.04
C LEU A 196 -5.07 -3.41 21.67
N GLU A 197 -5.79 -2.39 21.23
CA GLU A 197 -5.79 -1.05 21.87
C GLU A 197 -6.43 -1.11 23.27
N ARG A 198 -7.44 -1.95 23.48
CA ARG A 198 -8.03 -2.22 24.81
C ARG A 198 -7.10 -3.00 25.72
N ALA A 199 -6.17 -3.79 25.17
CA ALA A 199 -5.15 -4.51 25.93
C ALA A 199 -3.94 -3.66 26.34
N GLY A 200 -3.89 -2.35 25.99
CA GLY A 200 -2.86 -1.39 26.44
C GLY A 200 -1.46 -1.59 25.84
N GLY A 201 -1.32 -2.38 24.76
CA GLY A 201 -0.06 -2.63 24.08
C GLY A 201 0.13 -1.79 22.81
N ASP A 202 1.34 -1.26 22.57
CA ASP A 202 1.68 -0.68 21.26
C ASP A 202 1.60 -1.78 20.19
N LEU A 203 0.72 -1.62 19.22
CA LEU A 203 0.53 -2.56 18.12
C LEU A 203 1.81 -2.63 17.26
N VAL A 204 2.35 -3.84 17.08
CA VAL A 204 3.45 -4.07 16.12
C VAL A 204 2.86 -4.28 14.73
N VAL A 205 2.82 -3.21 13.94
CA VAL A 205 2.35 -3.28 12.55
C VAL A 205 3.32 -4.12 11.73
N GLY A 206 2.82 -5.08 10.93
CA GLY A 206 3.63 -6.01 10.15
C GLY A 206 4.06 -7.28 10.90
N ALA A 207 3.50 -7.54 12.11
CA ALA A 207 3.83 -8.70 12.94
C ALA A 207 3.68 -10.05 12.23
N ASP A 208 2.69 -10.19 11.35
CA ASP A 208 2.38 -11.41 10.61
C ASP A 208 2.92 -11.41 9.17
N PHE A 209 3.56 -10.33 8.75
CA PHE A 209 4.14 -10.11 7.43
C PHE A 209 5.67 -9.94 7.49
N GLY A 210 6.18 -8.79 7.14
CA GLY A 210 7.63 -8.53 7.06
C GLY A 210 8.38 -8.65 8.39
N LEU A 211 7.71 -8.52 9.54
CA LEU A 211 8.30 -8.75 10.87
C LEU A 211 8.01 -10.13 11.46
N ARG A 212 7.35 -11.05 10.76
CA ARG A 212 6.94 -12.35 11.28
C ARG A 212 8.09 -13.10 11.99
N ARG A 213 9.24 -13.24 11.33
CA ARG A 213 10.42 -13.90 11.92
C ARG A 213 10.93 -13.18 13.17
N VAL A 214 10.95 -11.85 13.14
CA VAL A 214 11.34 -11.01 14.30
C VAL A 214 10.40 -11.26 15.47
N MET A 215 9.09 -11.31 15.22
CA MET A 215 8.08 -11.56 16.25
C MET A 215 8.13 -12.97 16.81
N GLU A 216 8.42 -13.99 16.02
CA GLU A 216 8.65 -15.36 16.47
C GLU A 216 9.85 -15.42 17.43
N MET A 217 10.96 -14.78 17.09
CA MET A 217 12.15 -14.67 17.94
C MET A 217 11.84 -13.87 19.22
N ALA A 218 11.13 -12.75 19.10
CA ALA A 218 10.73 -11.92 20.23
C ALA A 218 9.85 -12.68 21.22
N ARG A 219 8.84 -13.43 20.75
CA ARG A 219 7.99 -14.31 21.59
C ARG A 219 8.79 -15.40 22.30
N THR A 220 9.76 -15.99 21.60
CA THR A 220 10.63 -17.05 22.18
C THR A 220 11.47 -16.50 23.31
N VAL A 221 12.17 -15.39 23.09
CA VAL A 221 13.06 -14.80 24.09
C VAL A 221 12.32 -14.09 25.21
N ALA A 222 11.08 -13.63 24.97
CA ALA A 222 10.27 -12.95 25.99
C ALA A 222 10.07 -13.80 27.25
N ARG A 223 9.98 -15.13 27.09
CA ARG A 223 9.80 -16.09 28.20
C ARG A 223 11.03 -16.29 29.07
N THR A 224 12.17 -15.77 28.67
CA THR A 224 13.44 -15.91 29.39
C THR A 224 13.86 -14.59 30.03
N SER A 225 14.87 -14.63 30.94
CA SER A 225 15.52 -13.44 31.49
C SER A 225 16.79 -13.05 30.76
N SER A 226 17.12 -13.74 29.65
CA SER A 226 18.33 -13.50 28.88
C SER A 226 18.39 -12.07 28.33
N PRO A 227 19.57 -11.45 28.24
CA PRO A 227 19.79 -10.21 27.51
C PRO A 227 19.39 -10.37 26.04
N VAL A 228 18.83 -9.31 25.46
CA VAL A 228 18.44 -9.26 24.04
C VAL A 228 19.16 -8.12 23.37
N LEU A 229 19.74 -8.38 22.19
CA LEU A 229 20.38 -7.37 21.36
C LEU A 229 19.58 -7.15 20.08
N LEU A 230 18.94 -5.97 19.96
CA LEU A 230 18.20 -5.59 18.77
C LEU A 230 19.12 -4.86 17.78
N LEU A 231 19.31 -5.44 16.63
CA LEU A 231 20.15 -4.91 15.55
C LEU A 231 19.27 -4.37 14.42
N GLY A 232 19.68 -3.29 13.77
CA GLY A 232 18.98 -2.76 12.60
C GLY A 232 19.14 -1.26 12.46
N GLU A 233 18.85 -0.76 11.28
CA GLU A 233 18.98 0.67 10.94
C GLU A 233 18.13 1.57 11.84
N THR A 234 18.49 2.86 11.89
CA THR A 234 17.68 3.86 12.61
C THR A 234 16.27 3.94 12.02
N GLY A 235 15.26 3.99 12.90
CA GLY A 235 13.86 4.09 12.50
C GLY A 235 13.18 2.78 12.09
N THR A 236 13.80 1.61 12.25
CA THR A 236 13.20 0.30 11.92
C THR A 236 12.14 -0.17 12.91
N GLY A 237 12.05 0.44 14.12
CA GLY A 237 11.08 0.09 15.15
C GLY A 237 11.64 -0.74 16.30
N LYS A 238 12.96 -0.72 16.57
CA LYS A 238 13.61 -1.45 17.67
C LYS A 238 12.94 -1.21 19.03
N GLU A 239 12.54 0.02 19.33
CA GLU A 239 11.85 0.36 20.59
C GLU A 239 10.50 -0.35 20.73
N VAL A 240 9.73 -0.44 19.64
CA VAL A 240 8.42 -1.12 19.64
C VAL A 240 8.60 -2.61 19.92
N ILE A 241 9.62 -3.24 19.32
CA ILE A 241 9.95 -4.64 19.57
C ILE A 241 10.43 -4.86 21.02
N ALA A 242 11.28 -3.96 21.56
CA ALA A 242 11.71 -4.02 22.95
C ALA A 242 10.54 -3.95 23.93
N LYS A 243 9.60 -3.05 23.70
CA LYS A 243 8.39 -2.91 24.50
C LYS A 243 7.49 -4.14 24.39
N ASN A 244 7.34 -4.70 23.19
CA ASN A 244 6.59 -5.93 22.98
C ASN A 244 7.23 -7.14 23.72
N ILE A 245 8.56 -7.29 23.69
CA ILE A 245 9.27 -8.31 24.44
C ILE A 245 9.01 -8.16 25.95
N HIS A 246 9.04 -6.95 26.48
CA HIS A 246 8.73 -6.69 27.89
C HIS A 246 7.28 -7.07 28.23
N GLN A 247 6.29 -6.60 27.45
CA GLN A 247 4.86 -6.81 27.67
C GLN A 247 4.45 -8.30 27.61
N THR A 248 5.18 -9.09 26.83
CA THR A 248 4.95 -10.55 26.69
C THR A 248 5.84 -11.39 27.61
N SER A 249 6.65 -10.75 28.48
CA SER A 249 7.56 -11.41 29.41
C SER A 249 6.91 -11.65 30.80
N PRO A 250 7.51 -12.50 31.63
CA PRO A 250 7.12 -12.65 33.05
C PRO A 250 7.26 -11.35 33.87
N ARG A 251 8.01 -10.34 33.35
CA ARG A 251 8.25 -9.04 33.99
C ARG A 251 7.33 -7.94 33.48
N ARG A 252 6.24 -8.28 32.76
CA ARG A 252 5.31 -7.32 32.14
C ARG A 252 4.67 -6.31 33.11
N ASP A 253 4.50 -6.73 34.36
CA ASP A 253 3.90 -5.90 35.42
C ASP A 253 4.95 -5.02 36.13
N GLY A 254 6.24 -5.24 35.85
CA GLY A 254 7.35 -4.43 36.34
C GLY A 254 7.63 -3.20 35.48
N PRO A 255 8.52 -2.30 35.93
CA PRO A 255 8.83 -1.09 35.21
C PRO A 255 9.57 -1.40 33.88
N PHE A 256 9.19 -0.68 32.81
CA PHE A 256 9.94 -0.59 31.55
C PHE A 256 10.63 0.76 31.46
N VAL A 257 11.94 0.78 31.66
CA VAL A 257 12.73 2.01 31.68
C VAL A 257 13.55 2.15 30.41
N LYS A 258 13.23 3.16 29.60
CA LYS A 258 13.99 3.50 28.39
C LYS A 258 15.11 4.46 28.69
N VAL A 259 16.28 4.22 28.08
CA VAL A 259 17.46 5.09 28.09
C VAL A 259 18.00 5.24 26.68
N GLN A 260 18.19 6.50 26.25
CA GLN A 260 18.84 6.84 24.98
C GLN A 260 20.31 7.16 25.26
N CYS A 261 21.22 6.25 24.90
CA CYS A 261 22.64 6.39 25.23
C CYS A 261 23.37 7.47 24.42
N GLY A 262 22.87 7.79 23.21
CA GLY A 262 23.49 8.80 22.34
C GLY A 262 23.00 10.25 22.53
N ALA A 263 22.02 10.48 23.40
CA ALA A 263 21.37 11.79 23.51
C ALA A 263 21.98 12.73 24.57
N MET A 264 22.91 12.24 25.37
CA MET A 264 23.45 12.94 26.53
C MET A 264 24.98 12.96 26.52
N PRO A 265 25.63 14.02 27.06
CA PRO A 265 27.06 14.01 27.35
C PRO A 265 27.44 12.83 28.27
N GLU A 266 28.65 12.26 28.12
CA GLU A 266 29.12 11.07 28.88
C GLU A 266 28.97 11.21 30.38
N SER A 267 29.38 12.36 30.98
CA SER A 267 29.32 12.61 32.41
C SER A 267 27.89 12.62 32.97
N LEU A 268 26.93 13.05 32.16
CA LEU A 268 25.50 13.04 32.53
C LEU A 268 24.90 11.64 32.33
N LEU A 269 25.33 10.90 31.32
CA LEU A 269 24.84 9.57 31.02
C LEU A 269 25.14 8.60 32.17
N ASP A 270 26.35 8.62 32.72
CA ASP A 270 26.74 7.79 33.87
C ASP A 270 25.87 8.10 35.10
N SER A 271 25.67 9.38 35.39
CA SER A 271 24.81 9.83 36.47
C SER A 271 23.32 9.46 36.24
N GLU A 272 22.84 9.50 35.02
CA GLU A 272 21.47 9.05 34.68
C GLU A 272 21.34 7.53 34.81
N LEU A 273 22.30 6.76 34.30
CA LEU A 273 22.24 5.29 34.32
C LEU A 273 22.36 4.75 35.75
N PHE A 274 23.41 5.14 36.47
CA PHE A 274 23.79 4.53 37.73
C PHE A 274 23.40 5.39 38.97
N GLY A 275 22.98 6.64 38.76
CA GLY A 275 22.72 7.58 39.84
C GLY A 275 24.00 8.19 40.39
N HIS A 276 23.87 9.13 41.32
CA HIS A 276 25.01 9.76 41.98
C HIS A 276 24.74 10.04 43.46
N GLU A 277 25.82 10.04 44.25
CA GLU A 277 25.83 10.47 45.62
C GLU A 277 26.02 11.99 45.69
N ARG A 278 25.61 12.59 46.84
CA ARG A 278 25.82 14.01 47.09
C ARG A 278 27.31 14.35 47.02
N GLY A 279 27.66 15.35 46.22
CA GLY A 279 29.05 15.80 46.06
C GLY A 279 29.87 15.02 45.02
N ALA A 280 29.27 14.11 44.27
CA ALA A 280 29.95 13.33 43.25
C ALA A 280 30.59 14.16 42.12
N PHE A 281 30.01 15.31 41.81
CA PHE A 281 30.53 16.30 40.85
C PHE A 281 29.99 17.68 41.17
N THR A 282 30.55 18.71 40.52
CA THR A 282 30.09 20.13 40.69
C THR A 282 28.63 20.24 40.23
N GLY A 283 27.70 20.46 41.21
CA GLY A 283 26.25 20.49 40.97
C GLY A 283 25.47 19.30 41.54
N ALA A 284 26.12 18.29 42.10
CA ALA A 284 25.48 17.15 42.78
C ALA A 284 25.02 17.54 44.21
N VAL A 285 23.94 18.31 44.31
CA VAL A 285 23.45 18.84 45.59
C VAL A 285 22.74 17.80 46.46
N SER A 286 22.16 16.77 45.83
CA SER A 286 21.40 15.68 46.48
C SER A 286 21.71 14.34 45.86
N VAL A 287 21.38 13.25 46.55
CA VAL A 287 21.44 11.88 46.01
C VAL A 287 20.38 11.73 44.93
N LYS A 288 20.74 11.14 43.77
CA LYS A 288 19.83 10.85 42.67
C LYS A 288 19.83 9.38 42.35
N LYS A 289 18.64 8.76 42.31
CA LYS A 289 18.46 7.37 41.85
C LYS A 289 18.66 7.24 40.33
N GLY A 290 19.48 6.26 39.91
CA GLY A 290 19.75 5.97 38.52
C GLY A 290 18.61 5.24 37.80
N ARG A 291 18.73 5.11 36.48
CA ARG A 291 17.77 4.37 35.64
C ARG A 291 17.76 2.88 35.96
N PHE A 292 18.91 2.30 36.30
CA PHE A 292 18.99 0.90 36.73
C PHE A 292 18.19 0.67 38.02
N GLU A 293 18.30 1.55 39.00
CA GLU A 293 17.55 1.46 40.26
C GLU A 293 16.02 1.55 40.02
N ARG A 294 15.61 2.41 39.09
CA ARG A 294 14.20 2.54 38.68
C ARG A 294 13.67 1.33 37.90
N ALA A 295 14.56 0.60 37.21
CA ALA A 295 14.21 -0.57 36.42
C ALA A 295 14.22 -1.86 37.25
N ASN A 296 14.50 -1.79 38.56
CA ASN A 296 14.56 -2.98 39.43
C ASN A 296 13.28 -3.80 39.37
N ASN A 297 13.40 -5.12 39.31
CA ASN A 297 12.34 -6.10 39.08
C ASN A 297 11.58 -5.93 37.73
N GLY A 298 12.13 -5.14 36.81
CA GLY A 298 11.56 -4.86 35.51
C GLY A 298 12.53 -5.10 34.35
N THR A 299 12.45 -4.23 33.37
CA THR A 299 13.28 -4.25 32.15
C THR A 299 13.87 -2.88 31.88
N ILE A 300 15.15 -2.81 31.58
CA ILE A 300 15.79 -1.62 31.04
C ILE A 300 16.03 -1.80 29.53
N PHE A 301 15.66 -0.80 28.75
CA PHE A 301 15.91 -0.73 27.31
C PHE A 301 16.97 0.33 27.04
N LEU A 302 18.14 -0.11 26.59
CA LEU A 302 19.30 0.72 26.26
C LEU A 302 19.35 0.93 24.74
N ASP A 303 18.86 2.08 24.29
CA ASP A 303 18.89 2.41 22.86
C ASP A 303 20.22 3.08 22.51
N GLU A 304 20.76 2.73 21.32
CA GLU A 304 22.07 3.17 20.84
C GLU A 304 23.22 2.81 21.79
N ILE A 305 23.27 1.51 22.20
CA ILE A 305 24.28 1.00 23.13
C ILE A 305 25.73 1.24 22.66
N GLY A 306 25.97 1.34 21.36
CA GLY A 306 27.27 1.65 20.77
C GLY A 306 27.78 3.07 21.03
N GLU A 307 26.99 3.93 21.67
CA GLU A 307 27.37 5.30 22.06
C GLU A 307 27.93 5.37 23.49
N LEU A 308 27.91 4.26 24.25
CA LEU A 308 28.44 4.25 25.61
C LEU A 308 29.96 4.46 25.61
N SER A 309 30.45 5.28 26.56
CA SER A 309 31.88 5.38 26.86
C SER A 309 32.42 4.08 27.40
N LEU A 310 33.74 3.86 27.29
CA LEU A 310 34.38 2.67 27.81
C LEU A 310 34.17 2.52 29.33
N GLU A 311 34.09 3.61 30.07
CA GLU A 311 33.84 3.59 31.52
C GLU A 311 32.40 3.13 31.82
N ALA A 312 31.41 3.62 31.10
CA ALA A 312 30.02 3.17 31.24
C ALA A 312 29.86 1.69 30.84
N GLN A 313 30.62 1.23 29.83
CA GLN A 313 30.65 -0.18 29.42
C GLN A 313 31.18 -1.11 30.54
N VAL A 314 32.18 -0.68 31.30
CA VAL A 314 32.70 -1.46 32.46
C VAL A 314 31.62 -1.59 33.55
N LYS A 315 30.93 -0.51 33.89
CA LYS A 315 29.83 -0.51 34.88
C LYS A 315 28.66 -1.38 34.41
N LEU A 316 28.29 -1.28 33.16
CA LEU A 316 27.25 -2.13 32.57
C LEU A 316 27.61 -3.61 32.61
N LEU A 317 28.87 -3.95 32.35
CA LEU A 317 29.35 -5.33 32.44
C LEU A 317 29.15 -5.89 33.85
N ARG A 318 29.47 -5.13 34.91
CA ARG A 318 29.24 -5.55 36.30
C ARG A 318 27.75 -5.80 36.57
N VAL A 319 26.88 -4.91 36.11
CA VAL A 319 25.41 -5.12 36.21
C VAL A 319 24.97 -6.43 35.54
N LEU A 320 25.51 -6.73 34.36
CA LEU A 320 25.12 -7.95 33.60
C LEU A 320 25.69 -9.23 34.21
N GLN A 321 26.86 -9.18 34.88
CA GLN A 321 27.54 -10.35 35.44
C GLN A 321 27.16 -10.59 36.88
N GLU A 322 27.26 -9.57 37.72
CA GLU A 322 27.16 -9.65 39.17
C GLU A 322 25.80 -9.21 39.72
N LYS A 323 25.00 -8.53 38.85
CA LYS A 323 23.74 -7.88 39.25
C LYS A 323 23.94 -6.80 40.32
N GLU A 324 25.12 -6.18 40.32
CA GLU A 324 25.54 -5.19 41.27
C GLU A 324 26.08 -3.96 40.56
N TYR A 325 25.96 -2.81 41.19
CA TYR A 325 26.56 -1.57 40.73
C TYR A 325 26.78 -0.58 41.89
N GLU A 326 27.56 0.46 41.63
CA GLU A 326 27.80 1.55 42.53
C GLU A 326 27.34 2.87 41.93
N ARG A 327 26.79 3.79 42.74
CA ARG A 327 26.47 5.13 42.26
C ARG A 327 27.73 5.93 41.98
N VAL A 328 27.67 6.90 41.08
CA VAL A 328 28.81 7.80 40.82
C VAL A 328 29.19 8.53 42.08
N GLY A 329 30.47 8.46 42.47
CA GLY A 329 31.00 9.02 43.71
C GLY A 329 30.62 8.29 45.00
N GLY A 330 29.94 7.13 44.90
CA GLY A 330 29.60 6.28 46.04
C GLY A 330 30.55 5.08 46.18
N GLN A 331 30.55 4.50 47.39
CA GLN A 331 31.28 3.23 47.69
C GLN A 331 30.32 2.11 48.10
N GLN A 332 29.01 2.38 48.08
CA GLN A 332 28.01 1.39 48.45
C GLN A 332 27.63 0.54 47.22
N THR A 333 27.85 -0.75 47.30
CA THR A 333 27.36 -1.71 46.30
C THR A 333 25.86 -1.90 46.48
N LEU A 334 25.12 -1.74 45.38
CA LEU A 334 23.66 -1.90 45.30
C LEU A 334 23.36 -3.13 44.42
N THR A 335 22.56 -4.06 44.95
CA THR A 335 22.11 -5.24 44.20
C THR A 335 20.84 -4.93 43.42
N ILE A 336 20.71 -5.46 42.20
CA ILE A 336 19.63 -5.16 41.30
C ILE A 336 19.22 -6.39 40.48
N ASP A 337 17.92 -6.60 40.32
CA ASP A 337 17.38 -7.60 39.40
C ASP A 337 16.67 -6.96 38.21
N VAL A 338 17.39 -6.80 37.10
CA VAL A 338 16.90 -6.14 35.90
C VAL A 338 17.18 -6.99 34.67
N ARG A 339 16.19 -7.06 33.76
CA ARG A 339 16.38 -7.61 32.43
C ARG A 339 16.88 -6.51 31.49
N VAL A 340 17.92 -6.80 30.71
CA VAL A 340 18.51 -5.83 29.77
C VAL A 340 18.09 -6.16 28.35
N ILE A 341 17.56 -5.18 27.64
CA ILE A 341 17.36 -5.19 26.19
C ILE A 341 18.19 -4.04 25.63
N ALA A 342 19.15 -4.34 24.77
CA ALA A 342 20.01 -3.35 24.12
C ALA A 342 19.64 -3.21 22.64
N ALA A 343 19.80 -2.02 22.08
CA ALA A 343 19.59 -1.77 20.66
C ALA A 343 20.71 -0.93 20.07
N THR A 344 21.04 -1.18 18.82
CA THR A 344 22.03 -0.39 18.07
C THR A 344 21.82 -0.51 16.56
N HIS A 345 22.24 0.51 15.83
CA HIS A 345 22.40 0.48 14.38
C HIS A 345 23.86 0.28 13.95
N ARG A 346 24.80 0.37 14.90
CA ARG A 346 26.25 0.23 14.64
C ARG A 346 26.67 -1.23 14.62
N ASN A 347 27.72 -1.52 13.88
CA ASN A 347 28.38 -2.82 13.91
C ASN A 347 29.27 -2.92 15.16
N LEU A 348 28.76 -3.53 16.24
CA LEU A 348 29.49 -3.64 17.50
C LEU A 348 30.76 -4.48 17.35
N LEU A 349 30.79 -5.49 16.47
CA LEU A 349 31.96 -6.32 16.25
C LEU A 349 33.13 -5.51 15.65
N GLU A 350 32.83 -4.64 14.70
CA GLU A 350 33.80 -3.68 14.14
C GLU A 350 34.29 -2.69 15.21
N MET A 351 33.40 -2.27 16.10
CA MET A 351 33.76 -1.40 17.22
C MET A 351 34.67 -2.13 18.25
N VAL A 352 34.50 -3.44 18.46
CA VAL A 352 35.39 -4.26 19.26
C VAL A 352 36.79 -4.29 18.62
N HIS A 353 36.86 -4.56 17.32
CA HIS A 353 38.15 -4.57 16.60
C HIS A 353 38.89 -3.21 16.64
N THR A 354 38.13 -2.10 16.69
CA THR A 354 38.71 -0.75 16.76
C THR A 354 38.90 -0.24 18.19
N GLY A 355 38.66 -1.06 19.21
CA GLY A 355 38.82 -0.70 20.63
C GLY A 355 37.77 0.29 21.18
N LYS A 356 36.69 0.56 20.44
CA LYS A 356 35.61 1.46 20.85
C LYS A 356 34.51 0.78 21.66
N PHE A 357 34.49 -0.55 21.64
CA PHE A 357 33.56 -1.37 22.41
C PHE A 357 34.32 -2.55 23.03
N ARG A 358 33.97 -2.89 24.26
CA ARG A 358 34.68 -4.00 24.96
C ARG A 358 34.16 -5.33 24.46
N GLU A 359 35.07 -6.27 24.25
CA GLU A 359 34.79 -7.63 23.78
C GLU A 359 33.96 -8.42 24.82
N ASP A 360 34.33 -8.30 26.12
CA ASP A 360 33.62 -8.96 27.22
C ASP A 360 32.16 -8.53 27.33
N LEU A 361 31.88 -7.24 27.17
CA LEU A 361 30.53 -6.71 27.17
C LEU A 361 29.75 -7.18 25.92
N TRP A 362 30.40 -7.21 24.76
CA TRP A 362 29.79 -7.71 23.53
C TRP A 362 29.31 -9.15 23.71
N PHE A 363 30.13 -10.07 24.25
CA PHE A 363 29.71 -11.46 24.50
C PHE A 363 28.54 -11.56 25.47
N ARG A 364 28.43 -10.68 26.46
CA ARG A 364 27.33 -10.65 27.42
C ARG A 364 26.03 -10.09 26.88
N LEU A 365 26.09 -9.16 25.92
CA LEU A 365 24.92 -8.59 25.27
C LEU A 365 24.44 -9.44 24.09
N ASN A 366 25.36 -10.05 23.34
CA ASN A 366 25.07 -10.80 22.12
C ASN A 366 24.63 -12.26 22.41
N VAL A 367 23.82 -12.47 23.46
CA VAL A 367 23.26 -13.77 23.82
C VAL A 367 22.10 -14.14 22.90
N PHE A 368 21.20 -13.20 22.66
CA PHE A 368 20.06 -13.39 21.76
C PHE A 368 19.92 -12.19 20.82
N PRO A 369 20.62 -12.22 19.68
CA PRO A 369 20.51 -11.16 18.69
C PRO A 369 19.21 -11.29 17.88
N ILE A 370 18.53 -10.18 17.66
CA ILE A 370 17.35 -10.07 16.78
C ILE A 370 17.64 -8.96 15.78
N GLU A 371 17.70 -9.31 14.51
CA GLU A 371 17.93 -8.36 13.43
C GLU A 371 16.60 -7.89 12.84
N LEU A 372 16.36 -6.57 12.87
CA LEU A 372 15.18 -5.95 12.28
C LEU A 372 15.47 -5.56 10.84
N PRO A 373 14.74 -6.10 9.86
CA PRO A 373 14.93 -5.74 8.47
C PRO A 373 14.56 -4.28 8.21
N PRO A 374 15.29 -3.57 7.35
CA PRO A 374 14.94 -2.23 6.91
C PRO A 374 13.63 -2.25 6.11
N LEU A 375 12.92 -1.11 6.05
CA LEU A 375 11.58 -1.02 5.44
C LEU A 375 11.57 -1.42 3.95
N ARG A 376 12.67 -1.17 3.22
CA ARG A 376 12.84 -1.61 1.82
C ARG A 376 12.82 -3.13 1.60
N GLN A 377 13.10 -3.92 2.64
CA GLN A 377 13.04 -5.40 2.62
C GLN A 377 11.69 -5.96 3.07
N ARG A 378 10.77 -5.10 3.57
CA ARG A 378 9.42 -5.46 4.01
C ARG A 378 8.37 -4.49 3.43
N LYS A 379 8.38 -4.35 2.11
CA LYS A 379 7.49 -3.41 1.40
C LYS A 379 6.00 -3.74 1.59
N GLU A 380 5.67 -4.98 1.88
CA GLU A 380 4.34 -5.44 2.24
C GLU A 380 3.76 -4.75 3.49
N ASP A 381 4.64 -4.32 4.42
CA ASP A 381 4.20 -3.62 5.63
C ASP A 381 3.85 -2.14 5.35
N ILE A 382 4.29 -1.57 4.21
CA ILE A 382 4.15 -0.13 3.93
C ILE A 382 2.69 0.30 3.94
N LEU A 383 1.81 -0.44 3.27
CA LEU A 383 0.39 -0.08 3.22
C LEU A 383 -0.25 -0.06 4.62
N LEU A 384 0.05 -1.09 5.42
CA LEU A 384 -0.45 -1.21 6.80
C LEU A 384 0.08 -0.08 7.70
N LEU A 385 1.37 0.25 7.57
CA LEU A 385 2.00 1.36 8.29
C LEU A 385 1.39 2.71 7.88
N VAL A 386 1.15 2.93 6.59
CA VAL A 386 0.48 4.14 6.08
C VAL A 386 -0.90 4.29 6.72
N GLN A 387 -1.74 3.25 6.66
CA GLN A 387 -3.07 3.26 7.26
C GLN A 387 -3.02 3.52 8.77
N TYR A 388 -2.12 2.84 9.46
CA TYR A 388 -1.91 3.03 10.90
C TYR A 388 -1.53 4.48 11.24
N PHE A 389 -0.55 5.07 10.52
CA PHE A 389 -0.13 6.44 10.79
C PHE A 389 -1.18 7.47 10.36
N MET A 390 -1.92 7.23 9.27
CA MET A 390 -3.02 8.12 8.88
C MET A 390 -4.04 8.25 10.01
N VAL A 391 -4.50 7.14 10.57
CA VAL A 391 -5.49 7.15 11.67
C VAL A 391 -4.89 7.76 12.94
N ARG A 392 -3.69 7.31 13.33
CA ARG A 392 -3.04 7.77 14.57
C ARG A 392 -2.71 9.25 14.53
N LYS A 393 -2.09 9.72 13.43
CA LYS A 393 -1.68 11.12 13.29
C LYS A 393 -2.85 12.08 13.11
N SER A 394 -3.89 11.67 12.40
CA SER A 394 -5.12 12.47 12.33
C SER A 394 -5.72 12.72 13.71
N ARG A 395 -5.75 11.69 14.57
CA ARG A 395 -6.21 11.84 15.97
C ARG A 395 -5.28 12.75 16.80
N GLU A 396 -3.96 12.54 16.71
CA GLU A 396 -2.96 13.34 17.45
C GLU A 396 -3.01 14.83 17.06
N LEU A 397 -3.26 15.13 15.78
CA LEU A 397 -3.31 16.48 15.22
C LEU A 397 -4.72 17.11 15.21
N ASN A 398 -5.75 16.38 15.66
CA ASN A 398 -7.16 16.79 15.57
C ASN A 398 -7.58 17.16 14.13
N LEU A 399 -7.06 16.46 13.14
CA LEU A 399 -7.39 16.62 11.73
C LEU A 399 -8.48 15.62 11.31
N PRO A 400 -9.31 15.95 10.29
CA PRO A 400 -10.21 14.98 9.71
C PRO A 400 -9.40 13.79 9.14
N VAL A 401 -9.85 12.58 9.43
CA VAL A 401 -9.18 11.37 8.94
C VAL A 401 -9.36 11.31 7.42
N SER A 402 -8.27 11.44 6.66
CA SER A 402 -8.29 11.15 5.22
C SER A 402 -8.50 9.64 5.05
N GLN A 403 -9.57 9.26 4.34
CA GLN A 403 -9.94 7.85 4.17
C GLN A 403 -9.18 7.15 3.05
N SER A 404 -8.50 7.88 2.18
CA SER A 404 -7.84 7.30 0.99
C SER A 404 -6.56 8.04 0.59
N LEU A 405 -5.71 7.30 -0.10
CA LEU A 405 -4.57 7.86 -0.83
C LEU A 405 -5.03 8.30 -2.22
N ALA A 406 -4.50 9.42 -2.71
CA ALA A 406 -4.69 9.84 -4.09
C ALA A 406 -4.08 8.79 -5.05
N PRO A 407 -4.64 8.62 -6.28
CA PRO A 407 -4.13 7.67 -7.26
C PRO A 407 -2.61 7.83 -7.52
N GLY A 408 -1.90 6.69 -7.60
CA GLY A 408 -0.45 6.66 -7.82
C GLY A 408 0.42 7.01 -6.60
N THR A 409 -0.16 7.43 -5.46
CA THR A 409 0.60 7.72 -4.24
C THR A 409 1.20 6.46 -3.63
N LEU A 410 0.43 5.37 -3.59
CA LEU A 410 0.91 4.09 -3.07
C LEU A 410 2.10 3.54 -3.87
N ASP A 411 2.05 3.61 -5.20
CA ASP A 411 3.14 3.15 -6.06
C ASP A 411 4.44 3.90 -5.79
N ARG A 412 4.35 5.21 -5.56
CA ARG A 412 5.50 6.05 -5.17
C ARG A 412 6.08 5.62 -3.82
N LEU A 413 5.23 5.35 -2.83
CA LEU A 413 5.64 4.88 -1.50
C LEU A 413 6.34 3.51 -1.57
N LEU A 414 5.85 2.58 -2.42
CA LEU A 414 6.42 1.25 -2.61
C LEU A 414 7.75 1.26 -3.38
N GLN A 415 7.97 2.25 -4.25
CA GLN A 415 9.20 2.38 -5.04
C GLN A 415 10.35 3.04 -4.29
N TYR A 416 10.08 3.76 -3.20
CA TYR A 416 11.10 4.47 -2.44
C TYR A 416 11.82 3.53 -1.46
N ASP A 417 13.12 3.76 -1.21
CA ASP A 417 13.98 2.86 -0.42
C ASP A 417 13.95 3.12 1.09
N TRP A 418 13.33 4.22 1.52
CA TRP A 418 13.12 4.56 2.93
C TRP A 418 14.39 4.54 3.78
N PRO A 419 15.42 5.36 3.50
CA PRO A 419 16.66 5.39 4.29
C PRO A 419 16.43 5.68 5.78
N GLY A 420 15.40 6.46 6.12
CA GLY A 420 14.97 6.70 7.50
C GLY A 420 13.90 5.73 8.01
N ASN A 421 13.63 4.65 7.25
CA ASN A 421 12.72 3.57 7.60
C ASN A 421 11.31 4.06 8.03
N VAL A 422 10.74 3.46 9.07
CA VAL A 422 9.38 3.78 9.56
C VAL A 422 9.29 5.21 10.11
N ARG A 423 10.38 5.74 10.68
CA ARG A 423 10.40 7.13 11.18
C ARG A 423 10.25 8.14 10.04
N GLU A 424 10.90 7.90 8.91
CA GLU A 424 10.76 8.74 7.71
C GLU A 424 9.35 8.60 7.12
N LEU A 425 8.83 7.38 6.97
CA LEU A 425 7.47 7.13 6.51
C LEU A 425 6.45 7.88 7.38
N GLN A 426 6.56 7.79 8.71
CA GLN A 426 5.70 8.50 9.65
C GLN A 426 5.72 10.01 9.41
N ASN A 427 6.90 10.61 9.23
CA ASN A 427 7.05 12.05 8.98
C ASN A 427 6.44 12.46 7.62
N VAL A 428 6.59 11.62 6.59
CA VAL A 428 6.00 11.88 5.27
C VAL A 428 4.47 11.84 5.34
N ILE A 429 3.91 10.85 6.05
CA ILE A 429 2.46 10.75 6.26
C ILE A 429 1.93 11.95 7.06
N GLU A 430 2.62 12.33 8.15
CA GLU A 430 2.22 13.48 8.97
C GLU A 430 2.17 14.77 8.14
N ARG A 431 3.20 15.04 7.32
CA ARG A 431 3.19 16.18 6.39
C ARG A 431 2.06 16.10 5.36
N GLY A 432 1.82 14.91 4.80
CA GLY A 432 0.73 14.69 3.87
C GLY A 432 -0.63 15.00 4.47
N LEU A 433 -0.89 14.57 5.71
CA LEU A 433 -2.14 14.84 6.43
C LEU A 433 -2.36 16.33 6.71
N ILE A 434 -1.31 17.06 7.08
CA ILE A 434 -1.40 18.52 7.34
C ILE A 434 -1.81 19.27 6.08
N ILE A 435 -1.36 18.81 4.89
CA ILE A 435 -1.61 19.49 3.62
C ILE A 435 -2.96 19.11 3.03
N CYS A 436 -3.35 17.82 3.09
CA CYS A 436 -4.56 17.33 2.42
C CYS A 436 -5.88 17.78 3.08
N ASN A 437 -5.85 18.19 4.35
CA ASN A 437 -7.01 18.70 5.11
C ASN A 437 -8.31 17.89 4.88
N GLY A 438 -8.23 16.56 4.95
CA GLY A 438 -9.37 15.64 4.78
C GLY A 438 -9.65 15.19 3.33
N GLN A 439 -9.00 15.76 2.33
CA GLN A 439 -9.04 15.29 0.95
C GLN A 439 -8.20 14.01 0.79
N PRO A 440 -8.34 13.22 -0.31
CA PRO A 440 -7.46 12.11 -0.59
C PRO A 440 -5.99 12.53 -0.51
N MET A 441 -5.20 11.84 0.33
CA MET A 441 -3.84 12.26 0.63
C MET A 441 -2.90 12.05 -0.56
N GLU A 442 -2.38 13.14 -1.10
CA GLU A 442 -1.31 13.13 -2.09
C GLU A 442 0.04 13.39 -1.43
N ILE A 443 1.04 12.58 -1.78
CA ILE A 443 2.42 12.78 -1.34
C ILE A 443 3.26 13.20 -2.56
N PRO A 444 3.66 14.47 -2.66
CA PRO A 444 4.47 14.97 -3.75
C PRO A 444 5.83 14.27 -3.85
N ALA A 445 6.38 14.14 -5.05
CA ALA A 445 7.69 13.55 -5.28
C ALA A 445 8.84 14.30 -4.55
N SER A 446 8.66 15.58 -4.25
CA SER A 446 9.61 16.41 -3.49
C SER A 446 9.79 15.99 -2.03
N TYR A 447 8.90 15.13 -1.50
CA TYR A 447 9.02 14.61 -0.12
C TYR A 447 10.00 13.45 0.01
N PHE A 448 10.53 12.94 -1.10
CA PHE A 448 11.50 11.87 -1.14
C PHE A 448 12.91 12.42 -1.43
N PRO A 449 13.71 12.79 -0.42
CA PRO A 449 15.06 13.30 -0.63
C PRO A 449 15.94 12.19 -1.24
N GLY A 450 16.66 12.51 -2.33
CA GLY A 450 17.60 11.58 -2.98
C GLY A 450 17.18 11.05 -4.34
N ARG A 451 15.96 11.23 -4.79
CA ARG A 451 15.67 11.23 -6.22
C ARG A 451 15.88 12.65 -6.74
N ALA A 452 17.00 12.87 -7.42
CA ALA A 452 17.03 13.88 -8.48
C ALA A 452 15.80 13.54 -9.34
N VAL A 453 14.78 14.39 -9.26
CA VAL A 453 13.54 14.22 -9.99
C VAL A 453 13.90 14.29 -11.48
N ASN A 454 14.08 13.12 -12.11
CA ASN A 454 13.67 12.98 -13.48
C ASN A 454 12.12 12.92 -13.49
N ALA A 455 11.49 13.91 -12.87
CA ALA A 455 10.12 14.23 -13.21
C ALA A 455 10.18 14.71 -14.67
N PRO A 456 9.33 14.19 -15.56
CA PRO A 456 9.07 14.90 -16.77
C PRO A 456 8.57 16.28 -16.33
N SER A 457 9.38 17.30 -16.58
CA SER A 457 9.01 18.69 -16.38
C SER A 457 7.62 18.90 -17.01
N PRO A 458 6.64 19.45 -16.30
CA PRO A 458 5.39 19.85 -16.95
C PRO A 458 5.76 20.89 -18.01
N ALA A 459 5.55 20.58 -19.26
CA ALA A 459 6.07 21.21 -20.45
C ALA A 459 7.59 20.97 -20.65
N ALA A 460 7.95 19.72 -21.03
CA ALA A 460 9.03 19.60 -21.98
C ALA A 460 8.65 20.48 -23.18
N ARG A 461 9.14 21.74 -23.21
CA ARG A 461 9.16 22.50 -24.44
C ARG A 461 9.83 21.57 -25.43
N LEU A 462 9.09 21.13 -26.43
CA LEU A 462 9.65 20.36 -27.53
C LEU A 462 10.77 21.24 -28.10
N GLU A 463 12.01 20.89 -27.74
CA GLU A 463 13.19 21.56 -28.29
C GLU A 463 13.26 21.23 -29.77
N THR A 464 13.69 22.19 -30.55
CA THR A 464 13.90 21.97 -31.98
C THR A 464 14.94 20.86 -32.15
N LEU A 465 14.83 20.07 -33.20
CA LEU A 465 15.81 19.01 -33.53
C LEU A 465 17.24 19.58 -33.56
N GLU A 466 17.38 20.83 -33.97
CA GLU A 466 18.68 21.53 -34.02
C GLU A 466 19.30 21.73 -32.64
N ASN A 467 18.52 22.12 -31.63
CA ASN A 467 19.00 22.28 -30.26
C ASN A 467 19.40 20.92 -29.63
N ILE A 468 18.60 19.89 -29.83
CA ILE A 468 18.90 18.53 -29.34
C ILE A 468 20.21 18.01 -29.97
N VAL A 469 20.37 18.17 -31.27
CA VAL A 469 21.58 17.75 -31.98
C VAL A 469 22.80 18.54 -31.50
N ARG A 470 22.68 19.85 -31.32
CA ARG A 470 23.74 20.71 -30.80
C ARG A 470 24.21 20.28 -29.43
N ASP A 471 23.26 20.07 -28.47
CA ASP A 471 23.57 19.68 -27.11
C ASP A 471 24.20 18.28 -27.04
N HIS A 472 23.73 17.36 -27.88
CA HIS A 472 24.33 16.03 -27.96
C HIS A 472 25.75 16.06 -28.50
N LEU A 473 26.02 16.86 -29.54
CA LEU A 473 27.36 17.07 -30.06
C LEU A 473 28.31 17.68 -29.03
N CYS A 474 27.85 18.66 -28.25
CA CYS A 474 28.64 19.27 -27.16
C CYS A 474 28.97 18.24 -26.06
N LYS A 475 28.01 17.43 -25.64
CA LYS A 475 28.20 16.36 -24.62
C LYS A 475 29.24 15.33 -25.07
N VAL A 476 29.16 14.86 -26.32
CA VAL A 476 30.10 13.87 -26.85
C VAL A 476 31.50 14.46 -26.99
N LEU A 477 31.64 15.71 -27.45
CA LEU A 477 32.93 16.38 -27.51
C LEU A 477 33.58 16.60 -26.16
N ALA A 478 32.79 16.96 -25.13
CA ALA A 478 33.27 17.07 -23.75
C ALA A 478 33.77 15.72 -23.24
N ALA A 479 32.99 14.63 -23.45
CA ALA A 479 33.35 13.28 -23.04
C ALA A 479 34.64 12.76 -23.73
N THR A 480 34.88 13.14 -24.99
CA THR A 480 36.08 12.77 -25.77
C THR A 480 37.22 13.77 -25.65
N ARG A 481 37.09 14.78 -24.77
CA ARG A 481 38.08 15.89 -24.59
C ARG A 481 38.47 16.56 -25.91
N GLY A 482 37.49 16.79 -26.78
CA GLY A 482 37.68 17.40 -28.08
C GLY A 482 38.29 16.53 -29.18
N ARG A 483 38.53 15.23 -28.92
CA ARG A 483 39.09 14.30 -29.92
C ARG A 483 37.99 13.90 -30.90
N ILE A 484 38.19 14.24 -32.18
CA ILE A 484 37.24 13.93 -33.25
C ILE A 484 37.48 12.56 -33.86
N GLU A 485 38.75 12.18 -34.12
CA GLU A 485 39.16 10.97 -34.85
C GLU A 485 39.93 9.98 -33.95
N GLY A 486 40.01 8.72 -34.42
CA GLY A 486 40.73 7.63 -33.74
C GLY A 486 39.87 6.83 -32.76
N PRO A 487 40.45 5.76 -32.20
CA PRO A 487 39.74 4.90 -31.23
C PRO A 487 39.21 5.70 -30.03
N GLY A 488 37.91 5.62 -29.77
CA GLY A 488 37.22 6.39 -28.73
C GLY A 488 37.04 7.88 -29.08
N GLY A 489 37.14 8.28 -30.33
CA GLY A 489 36.86 9.65 -30.79
C GLY A 489 35.38 9.93 -30.98
N ALA A 490 35.00 11.23 -31.01
CA ALA A 490 33.62 11.68 -31.13
C ALA A 490 32.92 11.16 -32.39
N ALA A 491 33.65 10.99 -33.49
CA ALA A 491 33.14 10.49 -34.76
C ALA A 491 32.72 9.02 -34.64
N GLU A 492 33.47 8.20 -33.92
CA GLU A 492 33.18 6.81 -33.66
C GLU A 492 31.95 6.67 -32.75
N ILE A 493 31.89 7.40 -31.63
CA ILE A 493 30.78 7.40 -30.69
C ILE A 493 29.45 7.83 -31.34
N LEU A 494 29.54 8.82 -32.25
CA LEU A 494 28.37 9.35 -32.97
C LEU A 494 28.02 8.54 -34.23
N ALA A 495 28.79 7.50 -34.56
CA ALA A 495 28.67 6.74 -35.81
C ALA A 495 28.65 7.63 -37.06
N LEU A 496 29.47 8.68 -37.07
CA LEU A 496 29.57 9.63 -38.17
C LEU A 496 30.98 9.61 -38.79
N ASN A 497 31.03 9.88 -40.09
CA ASN A 497 32.35 10.14 -40.71
C ASN A 497 32.97 11.41 -40.09
N PRO A 498 34.28 11.44 -39.79
CA PRO A 498 34.96 12.60 -39.22
C PRO A 498 34.78 13.90 -39.99
N SER A 499 34.73 13.84 -41.31
CA SER A 499 34.48 15.00 -42.15
C SER A 499 33.06 15.54 -41.99
N THR A 500 32.08 14.65 -41.89
CA THR A 500 30.66 14.99 -41.65
C THR A 500 30.48 15.60 -40.26
N LEU A 501 31.16 15.06 -39.24
CA LEU A 501 31.12 15.61 -37.88
C LEU A 501 31.69 17.03 -37.84
N ARG A 502 32.87 17.27 -38.49
CA ARG A 502 33.46 18.62 -38.59
C ARG A 502 32.52 19.60 -39.29
N GLY A 503 31.85 19.17 -40.38
CA GLY A 503 30.82 19.98 -41.05
C GLY A 503 29.66 20.37 -40.13
N LYS A 504 29.14 19.42 -39.36
CA LYS A 504 28.07 19.67 -38.38
C LYS A 504 28.53 20.61 -37.25
N LEU A 505 29.73 20.41 -36.71
CA LEU A 505 30.29 21.27 -35.66
C LEU A 505 30.43 22.73 -36.14
N ARG A 506 30.90 22.96 -37.39
CA ARG A 506 30.94 24.28 -37.99
C ARG A 506 29.53 24.87 -38.16
N LYS A 507 28.58 24.08 -38.66
CA LYS A 507 27.19 24.52 -38.84
C LYS A 507 26.57 25.01 -37.53
N TYR A 508 26.84 24.34 -36.42
CA TYR A 508 26.29 24.67 -35.09
C TYR A 508 27.18 25.63 -34.27
N GLY A 509 28.29 26.14 -34.84
CA GLY A 509 29.19 27.08 -34.17
C GLY A 509 29.92 26.48 -32.95
N ILE A 510 30.11 25.15 -32.91
CA ILE A 510 30.76 24.45 -31.79
C ILE A 510 32.27 24.44 -32.04
N PRO A 511 33.11 25.02 -31.16
CA PRO A 511 34.56 25.00 -31.32
C PRO A 511 35.11 23.58 -31.16
N PHE A 512 36.07 23.17 -31.97
CA PHE A 512 36.73 21.89 -31.93
C PHE A 512 38.21 22.01 -32.32
N GLY A 513 39.06 21.10 -31.84
CA GLY A 513 40.50 21.12 -32.07
C GLY A 513 41.30 21.59 -30.84
N HIS A 514 42.63 21.47 -30.89
CA HIS A 514 43.59 21.67 -29.79
C HIS A 514 43.65 23.10 -29.18
N LYS A 515 42.54 23.84 -29.17
CA LYS A 515 42.43 25.11 -28.44
C LYS A 515 41.18 25.05 -27.56
N MET A 516 41.25 24.32 -26.47
CA MET A 516 40.50 24.51 -25.23
C MET A 516 41.48 24.53 -24.08
#